data_cb6d2c5a5bcd6794fc23bb348a097a32
#
_entry.id   cb6d2c5a5bcd6794fc23bb348a097a32
#
_cell.length_a   1.000
_cell.length_b   1.000
_cell.length_c   1.000
_cell.angle_alpha   90.00
_cell.angle_beta   90.00
_cell.angle_gamma   90.00
#
_symmetry.space_group_name_H-M   'P 1'
#
loop_
_entity.id
_entity.type
_entity.pdbx_description
1 polymer ?
#
loop_
_entity_poly.entity_id
_entity_poly.type
_entity_poly.pdbx_seq_one_letter_code
_entity_poly.pdbx_strand_id
1 'polypeptide(L)'
;MYAVLKSFGLKGLNGFPVEVEADISGGMPALSIVGLPDSAVRESGDRVHAALKNLGFKWPDRRITINLAPADVRKTGPVYDLPLLLAVLAASGQLEPPPKDTAFLGELADRKSTRLNSSHIQKSRMPSSA
;
A
#
# COMPACT_ATOMS: atom_id res chain seq x y z
N MET A 1 6.24 14.49 -4.82
CA MET A 1 6.86 13.53 -3.86
C MET A 1 6.25 12.16 -4.11
N TYR A 2 7.08 11.18 -4.23
CA TYR A 2 6.56 9.83 -4.42
C TYR A 2 7.46 8.80 -3.76
N ALA A 3 6.91 7.59 -3.57
CA ALA A 3 7.64 6.45 -3.04
C ALA A 3 7.16 5.20 -3.75
N VAL A 4 8.07 4.25 -3.92
CA VAL A 4 7.77 2.96 -4.54
C VAL A 4 8.21 1.87 -3.60
N LEU A 5 7.35 0.88 -3.42
CA LEU A 5 7.73 -0.32 -2.69
C LEU A 5 7.12 -1.54 -3.33
N LYS A 6 7.53 -2.71 -2.88
CA LYS A 6 7.14 -3.94 -3.53
C LYS A 6 6.18 -4.74 -2.68
N SER A 7 5.31 -5.46 -3.37
CA SER A 7 4.35 -6.37 -2.78
C SER A 7 4.20 -7.58 -3.68
N PHE A 8 3.31 -8.48 -3.33
CA PHE A 8 2.97 -9.63 -4.14
C PHE A 8 1.48 -9.80 -4.21
N GLY A 9 1.02 -10.24 -5.38
CA GLY A 9 -0.35 -10.65 -5.57
C GLY A 9 -0.43 -12.11 -5.96
N LEU A 10 -1.64 -12.64 -6.00
CA LEU A 10 -1.91 -14.00 -6.45
C LEU A 10 -2.82 -13.97 -7.66
N LYS A 11 -2.47 -14.78 -8.66
CA LYS A 11 -3.32 -15.02 -9.81
C LYS A 11 -3.49 -16.53 -9.89
N GLY A 12 -4.64 -17.03 -9.44
CA GLY A 12 -4.81 -18.46 -9.23
C GLY A 12 -3.86 -18.93 -8.13
N LEU A 13 -3.01 -19.88 -8.46
CA LEU A 13 -2.00 -20.41 -7.53
C LEU A 13 -0.63 -19.76 -7.71
N ASN A 14 -0.51 -18.83 -8.66
CA ASN A 14 0.78 -18.21 -8.96
C ASN A 14 0.89 -16.85 -8.32
N GLY A 15 2.02 -16.61 -7.67
CA GLY A 15 2.36 -15.28 -7.16
C GLY A 15 2.97 -14.43 -8.25
N PHE A 16 2.76 -13.13 -8.17
CA PHE A 16 3.39 -12.20 -9.10
C PHE A 16 3.81 -10.96 -8.33
N PRO A 17 4.93 -10.34 -8.72
CA PRO A 17 5.37 -9.12 -8.04
C PRO A 17 4.47 -7.95 -8.39
N VAL A 18 4.23 -7.11 -7.40
CA VAL A 18 3.44 -5.89 -7.55
C VAL A 18 4.29 -4.73 -7.07
N GLU A 19 4.33 -3.66 -7.85
CA GLU A 19 4.91 -2.41 -7.38
C GLU A 19 3.80 -1.48 -6.93
N VAL A 20 3.98 -0.91 -5.76
CA VAL A 20 3.04 0.04 -5.18
C VAL A 20 3.74 1.40 -5.19
N GLU A 21 3.23 2.30 -6.00
CA GLU A 21 3.79 3.64 -6.12
C GLU A 21 2.78 4.65 -5.60
N ALA A 22 3.18 5.44 -4.62
CA ALA A 22 2.36 6.54 -4.13
C ALA A 22 2.95 7.86 -4.59
N ASP A 23 2.13 8.67 -5.21
CA ASP A 23 2.51 10.00 -5.66
C ASP A 23 1.63 11.03 -4.98
N ILE A 24 2.25 12.01 -4.32
CA ILE A 24 1.53 13.07 -3.63
C ILE A 24 1.78 14.36 -4.39
N SER A 25 0.72 14.97 -4.89
CA SER A 25 0.80 16.20 -5.67
C SER A 25 -0.17 17.24 -5.10
N GLY A 26 -0.02 18.49 -5.56
CA GLY A 26 -0.91 19.55 -5.15
C GLY A 26 -2.30 19.39 -5.75
N GLY A 27 -3.26 20.11 -5.19
CA GLY A 27 -4.63 20.09 -5.66
C GLY A 27 -5.60 19.73 -4.56
N MET A 28 -6.85 19.45 -4.92
CA MET A 28 -7.85 19.07 -3.95
C MET A 28 -7.51 17.72 -3.32
N PRO A 29 -7.66 17.60 -2.00
CA PRO A 29 -7.40 16.33 -1.33
C PRO A 29 -8.26 15.22 -1.91
N ALA A 30 -7.62 14.14 -2.31
CA ALA A 30 -8.28 12.99 -2.88
C ALA A 30 -7.34 11.81 -2.86
N LEU A 31 -7.90 10.60 -2.90
CA LEU A 31 -7.13 9.38 -3.02
C LEU A 31 -7.66 8.58 -4.20
N SER A 32 -6.77 8.23 -5.10
CA SER A 32 -7.10 7.40 -6.27
C SER A 32 -6.20 6.19 -6.28
N ILE A 33 -6.75 5.02 -6.57
CA ILE A 33 -5.99 3.79 -6.72
C ILE A 33 -6.18 3.29 -8.14
N VAL A 34 -5.07 3.13 -8.85
CA VAL A 34 -5.05 2.78 -10.27
C VAL A 34 -4.29 1.48 -10.45
N GLY A 35 -4.68 0.67 -11.41
CA GLY A 35 -4.02 -0.59 -11.71
C GLY A 35 -4.91 -1.79 -11.53
N LEU A 36 -6.17 -1.69 -11.94
CA LEU A 36 -7.17 -2.74 -11.84
C LEU A 36 -7.38 -3.24 -10.42
N PRO A 37 -7.66 -2.34 -9.46
CA PRO A 37 -7.98 -2.77 -8.11
C PRO A 37 -9.41 -3.34 -8.05
N ASP A 38 -9.59 -4.40 -7.27
CA ASP A 38 -10.94 -4.86 -6.98
C ASP A 38 -11.57 -4.00 -5.88
N SER A 39 -12.80 -4.35 -5.45
CA SER A 39 -13.48 -3.57 -4.43
C SER A 39 -12.74 -3.60 -3.09
N ALA A 40 -12.16 -4.74 -2.72
CA ALA A 40 -11.41 -4.84 -1.47
C ALA A 40 -10.17 -3.94 -1.49
N VAL A 41 -9.49 -3.86 -2.63
CA VAL A 41 -8.32 -2.98 -2.75
C VAL A 41 -8.75 -1.52 -2.70
N ARG A 42 -9.87 -1.17 -3.35
CA ARG A 42 -10.37 0.21 -3.27
C ARG A 42 -10.75 0.61 -1.85
N GLU A 43 -11.34 -0.33 -1.11
CA GLU A 43 -11.70 -0.08 0.29
C GLU A 43 -10.49 0.05 1.20
N SER A 44 -9.33 -0.43 0.74
CA SER A 44 -8.08 -0.26 1.50
C SER A 44 -7.80 1.20 1.81
N GLY A 45 -8.20 2.10 0.92
CA GLY A 45 -8.00 3.52 1.15
C GLY A 45 -8.58 4.00 2.47
N ASP A 46 -9.79 3.57 2.80
CA ASP A 46 -10.44 3.96 4.05
C ASP A 46 -9.74 3.35 5.25
N ARG A 47 -9.34 2.08 5.15
CA ARG A 47 -8.64 1.43 6.25
C ARG A 47 -7.27 2.05 6.50
N VAL A 48 -6.55 2.36 5.43
CA VAL A 48 -5.24 2.99 5.51
C VAL A 48 -5.35 4.38 6.13
N HIS A 49 -6.34 5.16 5.70
CA HIS A 49 -6.57 6.49 6.26
C HIS A 49 -6.84 6.42 7.76
N ALA A 50 -7.73 5.54 8.17
CA ALA A 50 -8.06 5.38 9.59
C ALA A 50 -6.85 4.91 10.40
N ALA A 51 -6.12 3.92 9.89
CA ALA A 51 -4.97 3.38 10.58
C ALA A 51 -3.86 4.43 10.73
N LEU A 52 -3.62 5.19 9.68
CA LEU A 52 -2.57 6.20 9.68
C LEU A 52 -2.83 7.27 10.73
N LYS A 53 -4.07 7.76 10.79
CA LYS A 53 -4.46 8.75 11.79
C LYS A 53 -4.39 8.18 13.19
N ASN A 54 -4.85 6.97 13.37
CA ASN A 54 -4.87 6.32 14.68
C ASN A 54 -3.46 6.02 15.19
N LEU A 55 -2.51 5.81 14.30
CA LEU A 55 -1.11 5.60 14.67
C LEU A 55 -0.38 6.90 14.97
N GLY A 56 -1.05 8.04 14.83
CA GLY A 56 -0.47 9.33 15.15
C GLY A 56 0.24 10.01 14.00
N PHE A 57 0.11 9.48 12.79
CA PHE A 57 0.66 10.13 11.62
C PHE A 57 -0.36 11.07 11.00
N LYS A 58 0.11 11.94 10.12
CA LYS A 58 -0.73 12.89 9.42
C LYS A 58 -1.13 12.37 8.05
N TRP A 59 -2.43 12.37 7.79
CA TRP A 59 -2.91 12.09 6.43
C TRP A 59 -2.61 13.32 5.57
N PRO A 60 -1.91 13.14 4.43
CA PRO A 60 -1.57 14.29 3.58
C PRO A 60 -2.83 14.96 3.05
N ASP A 61 -2.89 16.28 3.21
CA ASP A 61 -4.01 17.09 2.74
C ASP A 61 -3.77 17.50 1.28
N ARG A 62 -3.54 16.52 0.43
CA ARG A 62 -3.16 16.70 -0.97
C ARG A 62 -3.74 15.57 -1.80
N ARG A 63 -3.55 15.64 -3.10
CA ARG A 63 -3.97 14.57 -3.99
C ARG A 63 -2.95 13.42 -3.90
N ILE A 64 -3.44 12.25 -3.58
CA ILE A 64 -2.64 11.04 -3.50
C ILE A 64 -3.10 10.09 -4.60
N THR A 65 -2.15 9.65 -5.42
CA THR A 65 -2.43 8.66 -6.46
C THR A 65 -1.57 7.44 -6.19
N ILE A 66 -2.21 6.30 -6.06
CA ILE A 66 -1.53 5.02 -5.87
C ILE A 66 -1.60 4.24 -7.19
N ASN A 67 -0.45 3.89 -7.73
CA ASN A 67 -0.37 3.04 -8.91
C ASN A 67 0.09 1.65 -8.50
N LEU A 68 -0.66 0.64 -8.92
CA LEU A 68 -0.33 -0.76 -8.67
C LEU A 68 0.08 -1.39 -10.00
N ALA A 69 1.36 -1.68 -10.15
CA ALA A 69 1.87 -2.31 -11.37
C ALA A 69 2.04 -3.80 -11.15
N PRO A 70 1.86 -4.63 -12.16
CA PRO A 70 1.57 -4.30 -13.55
C PRO A 70 0.13 -3.85 -13.76
N ALA A 71 -0.07 -2.93 -14.69
CA ALA A 71 -1.38 -2.30 -14.88
C ALA A 71 -2.42 -3.25 -15.49
N ASP A 72 -1.98 -4.27 -16.17
CA ASP A 72 -2.85 -5.21 -16.89
C ASP A 72 -3.24 -6.43 -16.07
N VAL A 73 -2.81 -6.51 -14.82
CA VAL A 73 -3.15 -7.63 -13.94
C VAL A 73 -4.03 -7.12 -12.81
N ARG A 74 -5.14 -7.82 -12.57
CA ARG A 74 -6.08 -7.43 -11.53
C ARG A 74 -5.48 -7.70 -10.15
N LYS A 75 -5.61 -6.73 -9.26
CA LYS A 75 -5.16 -6.85 -7.86
C LYS A 75 -6.38 -7.10 -7.00
N THR A 76 -6.32 -8.14 -6.18
CA THR A 76 -7.47 -8.58 -5.40
C THR A 76 -7.11 -8.76 -3.94
N GLY A 77 -8.09 -8.51 -3.09
CA GLY A 77 -7.99 -8.79 -1.67
C GLY A 77 -7.37 -7.66 -0.86
N PRO A 78 -7.45 -7.79 0.46
CA PRO A 78 -7.00 -6.73 1.38
C PRO A 78 -5.51 -6.77 1.70
N VAL A 79 -4.74 -7.67 1.08
CA VAL A 79 -3.31 -7.84 1.40
C VAL A 79 -2.47 -6.63 1.05
N TYR A 80 -3.02 -5.69 0.26
CA TYR A 80 -2.31 -4.49 -0.12
C TYR A 80 -2.43 -3.37 0.90
N ASP A 81 -3.18 -3.56 1.98
CA ASP A 81 -3.36 -2.53 3.00
C ASP A 81 -2.02 -2.04 3.56
N LEU A 82 -1.16 -2.97 3.96
CA LEU A 82 0.13 -2.61 4.54
C LEU A 82 1.03 -1.88 3.54
N PRO A 83 1.23 -2.39 2.31
CA PRO A 83 2.05 -1.64 1.36
C PRO A 83 1.46 -0.28 1.01
N LEU A 84 0.14 -0.13 0.97
CA LEU A 84 -0.46 1.19 0.74
C LEU A 84 -0.15 2.15 1.88
N LEU A 85 -0.28 1.69 3.11
CA LEU A 85 0.04 2.51 4.28
C LEU A 85 1.50 2.96 4.23
N LEU A 86 2.41 2.03 4.00
CA LEU A 86 3.84 2.34 3.96
C LEU A 86 4.17 3.28 2.81
N ALA A 87 3.53 3.09 1.66
CA ALA A 87 3.77 3.94 0.50
C ALA A 87 3.34 5.39 0.76
N VAL A 88 2.19 5.58 1.38
CA VAL A 88 1.72 6.93 1.71
C VAL A 88 2.64 7.57 2.73
N LEU A 89 3.06 6.84 3.76
CA LEU A 89 3.96 7.37 4.78
C LEU A 89 5.32 7.74 4.18
N ALA A 90 5.86 6.90 3.33
CA ALA A 90 7.15 7.16 2.69
C ALA A 90 7.05 8.34 1.73
N ALA A 91 6.00 8.41 0.93
CA ALA A 91 5.81 9.50 -0.03
C ALA A 91 5.62 10.84 0.67
N SER A 92 5.00 10.85 1.85
CA SER A 92 4.78 12.07 2.61
C SER A 92 5.98 12.46 3.47
N GLY A 93 7.04 11.66 3.47
CA GLY A 93 8.23 11.95 4.25
C GLY A 93 8.13 11.60 5.74
N GLN A 94 7.08 10.92 6.14
CA GLN A 94 6.89 10.55 7.53
C GLN A 94 7.57 9.23 7.89
N LEU A 95 8.04 8.51 6.90
CA LEU A 95 8.72 7.25 7.08
C LEU A 95 9.83 7.16 6.03
N GLU A 96 10.96 6.57 6.40
CA GLU A 96 12.01 6.33 5.42
C GLU A 96 11.55 5.29 4.40
N PRO A 97 11.95 5.44 3.13
CA PRO A 97 11.55 4.48 2.12
C PRO A 97 12.00 3.07 2.49
N PRO A 98 11.13 2.07 2.38
CA PRO A 98 11.51 0.70 2.68
C PRO A 98 12.57 0.18 1.71
N PRO A 99 13.32 -0.85 2.10
CA PRO A 99 14.33 -1.45 1.21
C PRO A 99 13.71 -1.96 -0.08
N LYS A 100 14.43 -1.78 -1.18
CA LYS A 100 13.92 -2.16 -2.50
C LYS A 100 13.91 -3.67 -2.72
N ASP A 101 14.66 -4.42 -1.93
CA ASP A 101 14.75 -5.86 -2.05
C ASP A 101 13.74 -6.58 -1.14
N THR A 102 12.82 -5.84 -0.54
CA THR A 102 11.85 -6.38 0.41
C THR A 102 10.44 -6.11 -0.08
N ALA A 103 9.61 -7.13 -0.03
CA ALA A 103 8.19 -7.00 -0.37
C ALA A 103 7.36 -7.03 0.91
N PHE A 104 6.30 -6.25 0.92
CA PHE A 104 5.39 -6.14 2.06
C PHE A 104 4.00 -6.52 1.63
N LEU A 105 3.32 -7.25 2.47
CA LEU A 105 1.89 -7.50 2.31
C LEU A 105 1.29 -7.69 3.68
N GLY A 106 0.04 -7.32 3.82
CA GLY A 106 -0.64 -7.45 5.10
C GLY A 106 -1.96 -6.72 5.08
N GLU A 107 -2.84 -7.15 5.96
CA GLU A 107 -4.17 -6.59 6.10
C GLU A 107 -4.24 -5.77 7.39
N LEU A 108 -4.85 -4.60 7.32
CA LEU A 108 -5.07 -3.76 8.50
C LEU A 108 -6.42 -4.09 9.10
N ALA A 109 -6.50 -4.00 10.43
CA ALA A 109 -7.75 -4.22 11.12
C ALA A 109 -8.71 -3.08 10.83
N ASP A 110 -9.95 -3.43 10.47
CA ASP A 110 -11.00 -2.47 10.21
C ASP A 110 -11.77 -2.20 11.50
N ARG A 111 -11.06 -1.66 12.50
CA ARG A 111 -11.65 -1.42 13.82
C ARG A 111 -11.17 -0.08 14.35
N LYS A 112 -11.83 0.38 15.40
CA LYS A 112 -11.39 1.56 16.14
C LYS A 112 -10.02 1.35 16.75
N SER A 113 -9.69 0.12 17.10
CA SER A 113 -8.35 -0.20 17.54
C SER A 113 -7.40 -0.08 16.36
N THR A 114 -6.29 0.58 16.60
CA THR A 114 -5.37 0.97 15.55
C THR A 114 -4.20 0.03 15.42
N ARG A 115 -4.31 -1.09 16.05
CA ARG A 115 -3.23 -2.03 16.10
C ARG A 115 -3.11 -2.77 14.78
N LEU A 116 -1.90 -2.81 14.25
CA LEU A 116 -1.60 -3.72 13.14
C LEU A 116 -1.69 -5.15 13.65
N ASN A 117 -2.34 -5.98 12.88
CA ASN A 117 -2.42 -7.38 13.24
C ASN A 117 -1.14 -8.07 12.75
N SER A 118 -0.19 -8.25 13.67
CA SER A 118 1.13 -8.74 13.30
C SER A 118 1.11 -10.16 12.72
N SER A 119 0.08 -10.93 13.01
CA SER A 119 -0.02 -12.29 12.45
C SER A 119 -0.32 -12.26 10.95
N HIS A 120 -0.74 -11.14 10.42
CA HIS A 120 -1.03 -10.98 9.00
C HIS A 120 0.02 -10.20 8.26
N ILE A 121 1.05 -9.72 8.95
CA ILE A 121 2.12 -8.96 8.33
C ILE A 121 3.19 -9.92 7.87
N GLN A 122 3.49 -9.87 6.59
CA GLN A 122 4.54 -10.71 6.04
C GLN A 122 5.55 -9.84 5.32
N LYS A 123 6.79 -10.14 5.56
CA LYS A 123 7.92 -9.46 4.93
C LYS A 123 8.76 -10.50 4.22
N SER A 124 8.87 -10.35 2.93
CA SER A 124 9.57 -11.32 2.10
C SER A 124 10.69 -10.63 1.33
N ARG A 125 11.88 -11.18 1.41
CA ARG A 125 13.01 -10.61 0.69
C ARG A 125 12.99 -11.13 -0.74
N MET A 126 13.08 -10.20 -1.69
CA MET A 126 13.11 -10.54 -3.10
C MET A 126 14.52 -10.94 -3.51
N PRO A 127 14.68 -11.94 -4.37
CA PRO A 127 16.00 -12.27 -4.89
C PRO A 127 16.57 -11.11 -5.70
N SER A 128 17.77 -10.72 -5.41
CA SER A 128 18.39 -9.60 -6.11
C SER A 128 18.90 -9.96 -7.49
N SER A 129 19.04 -11.23 -7.75
CA SER A 129 19.58 -11.73 -9.02
C SER A 129 18.49 -12.05 -10.04
N ALA A 130 17.31 -11.67 -9.80
CA ALA A 130 16.20 -11.97 -10.72
C ALA A 130 16.40 -11.39 -12.10
#